data_f10999880836292b30bf070f2aec704c
#
_entry.id   f10999880836292b30bf070f2aec704c
#
_cell.length_a   1.000
_cell.length_b   1.000
_cell.length_c   1.000
_cell.angle_alpha   90.00
_cell.angle_beta   90.00
_cell.angle_gamma   90.00
#
_symmetry.space_group_name_H-M   'P 1'
#
loop_
_entity.id
_entity.type
_entity.pdbx_description
1 polymer ?
#
loop_
_entity_poly.entity_id
_entity_poly.type
_entity_poly.pdbx_seq_one_letter_code
_entity_poly.pdbx_strand_id
1 'polypeptide(L)'
;DPLTTTMAANGTLYTYPENFRAFKVLISAQYSGAKVTVDSNFVFGETNKSEAFLKKFPLGKVPAFETSDGKYIFESNAISWAVANEQLRGKCAMDQAQVVAWMSFADNEILPASCTWVFPCLGIMQFNKGNTERAKEDIKKALGALNTHLLTRTFLVGERISLADISVCCTLLHLYQYALEPAFRKPFQNVNRWFTTMINQPQVKAIIGDFKLCEKMAQFDNKKFAEVQGKMKQGGSDKEKKTKKEQPKKEQPKKEKEAAVAAEPPAPKPKDPLDALPGGNFDMDDFKRFYSNNDEEKSVPYFWEKFDPEHYSIWYCEYKYAEDLSKTFMTCNLISGMFQRVDKLRKNAFASMCVFGEDGANNISGIWVWRGQELAFP
;
A
#
# COMPACT_ATOMS: atom_id res chain seq x y z
N ASP A 1 34.55 31.45 2.97
CA ASP A 1 34.77 30.01 3.01
C ASP A 1 34.47 29.45 1.61
N PRO A 2 35.40 28.67 1.01
CA PRO A 2 35.09 28.01 -0.27
C PRO A 2 33.96 27.04 -0.02
N LEU A 3 32.85 27.24 -0.75
CA LEU A 3 31.71 26.33 -0.82
C LEU A 3 32.26 24.93 -1.09
N THR A 4 32.30 24.10 -0.06
CA THR A 4 32.61 22.69 -0.18
C THR A 4 31.54 22.12 -1.13
N THR A 5 31.95 21.89 -2.37
CA THR A 5 31.17 21.13 -3.34
C THR A 5 30.82 19.81 -2.67
N THR A 6 29.61 19.68 -2.18
CA THR A 6 29.16 18.46 -1.51
C THR A 6 29.18 17.35 -2.54
N MET A 7 30.25 16.54 -2.51
CA MET A 7 30.40 15.40 -3.40
C MET A 7 29.22 14.44 -3.19
N ALA A 8 28.72 13.89 -4.28
CA ALA A 8 27.68 12.89 -4.25
C ALA A 8 28.16 11.65 -3.47
N ALA A 9 27.30 11.11 -2.61
CA ALA A 9 27.64 9.95 -1.80
C ALA A 9 27.81 8.69 -2.64
N ASN A 10 28.88 7.95 -2.42
CA ASN A 10 29.11 6.62 -3.01
C ASN A 10 28.76 5.55 -1.97
N GLY A 11 28.40 4.34 -2.44
CA GLY A 11 28.10 3.25 -1.49
C GLY A 11 27.31 2.09 -2.08
N THR A 12 26.75 1.27 -1.20
CA THR A 12 25.97 0.06 -1.55
C THR A 12 24.49 0.30 -1.31
N LEU A 13 23.70 -0.02 -2.32
CA LEU A 13 22.23 0.06 -2.31
C LEU A 13 21.64 -1.34 -2.13
N TYR A 14 20.87 -1.51 -1.06
CA TYR A 14 20.11 -2.72 -0.79
C TYR A 14 18.70 -2.58 -1.35
N THR A 15 18.34 -3.42 -2.30
CA THR A 15 17.02 -3.39 -2.94
C THR A 15 16.75 -4.70 -3.69
N TYR A 16 15.49 -4.94 -4.05
CA TYR A 16 15.09 -6.01 -4.97
C TYR A 16 15.00 -5.48 -6.42
N PRO A 17 15.07 -6.37 -7.42
CA PRO A 17 14.93 -5.98 -8.83
C PRO A 17 13.63 -5.24 -9.11
N GLU A 18 13.66 -4.33 -10.09
CA GLU A 18 12.49 -3.55 -10.56
C GLU A 18 11.78 -2.69 -9.49
N ASN A 19 12.47 -2.39 -8.41
CA ASN A 19 11.94 -1.47 -7.41
C ASN A 19 11.99 -0.03 -7.91
N PHE A 20 10.84 0.51 -8.31
CA PHE A 20 10.74 1.90 -8.81
C PHE A 20 11.24 2.96 -7.81
N ARG A 21 11.23 2.67 -6.50
CA ARG A 21 11.83 3.55 -5.48
C ARG A 21 13.35 3.52 -5.54
N ALA A 22 13.95 2.38 -5.86
CA ALA A 22 15.40 2.28 -6.06
C ALA A 22 15.84 2.93 -7.38
N PHE A 23 14.97 2.93 -8.38
CA PHE A 23 15.25 3.62 -9.65
C PHE A 23 15.52 5.11 -9.45
N LYS A 24 14.84 5.78 -8.50
CA LYS A 24 15.15 7.18 -8.15
C LYS A 24 16.63 7.36 -7.82
N VAL A 25 17.18 6.46 -7.00
CA VAL A 25 18.59 6.49 -6.56
C VAL A 25 19.54 6.21 -7.73
N LEU A 26 19.28 5.15 -8.47
CA LEU A 26 20.13 4.70 -9.57
C LEU A 26 20.18 5.72 -10.72
N ILE A 27 19.02 6.30 -11.08
CA ILE A 27 18.94 7.36 -12.09
C ILE A 27 19.69 8.61 -11.60
N SER A 28 19.52 8.99 -10.35
CA SER A 28 20.25 10.14 -9.77
C SER A 28 21.76 9.93 -9.80
N ALA A 29 22.21 8.70 -9.54
CA ALA A 29 23.62 8.33 -9.64
C ALA A 29 24.15 8.42 -11.10
N GLN A 30 23.34 8.04 -12.09
CA GLN A 30 23.70 8.19 -13.51
C GLN A 30 23.93 9.65 -13.91
N TYR A 31 23.13 10.58 -13.37
CA TYR A 31 23.29 12.01 -13.63
C TYR A 31 24.43 12.66 -12.84
N SER A 32 24.67 12.21 -11.62
CA SER A 32 25.68 12.82 -10.73
C SER A 32 27.07 12.21 -10.88
N GLY A 33 27.17 11.02 -11.47
CA GLY A 33 28.40 10.23 -11.51
C GLY A 33 28.74 9.53 -10.18
N ALA A 34 27.81 9.49 -9.21
CA ALA A 34 28.00 8.76 -7.95
C ALA A 34 28.14 7.25 -8.21
N LYS A 35 29.07 6.63 -7.50
CA LYS A 35 29.29 5.17 -7.58
C LYS A 35 28.35 4.46 -6.62
N VAL A 36 27.20 4.00 -7.13
CA VAL A 36 26.21 3.24 -6.38
C VAL A 36 26.23 1.80 -6.88
N THR A 37 26.59 0.87 -6.00
CA THR A 37 26.58 -0.57 -6.28
C THR A 37 25.36 -1.20 -5.66
N VAL A 38 24.57 -1.95 -6.43
CA VAL A 38 23.46 -2.73 -5.90
C VAL A 38 24.02 -4.02 -5.29
N ASP A 39 23.62 -4.35 -4.06
CA ASP A 39 24.01 -5.62 -3.42
C ASP A 39 23.36 -6.80 -4.15
N SER A 40 24.20 -7.58 -4.85
CA SER A 40 23.77 -8.77 -5.61
C SER A 40 23.33 -9.93 -4.71
N ASN A 41 23.70 -9.92 -3.44
CA ASN A 41 23.35 -10.96 -2.47
C ASN A 41 22.07 -10.63 -1.69
N PHE A 42 21.44 -9.47 -1.97
CA PHE A 42 20.23 -9.06 -1.28
C PHE A 42 19.03 -9.94 -1.67
N VAL A 43 18.45 -10.62 -0.69
CA VAL A 43 17.19 -11.39 -0.84
C VAL A 43 16.08 -10.72 -0.05
N PHE A 44 15.07 -10.22 -0.76
CA PHE A 44 13.91 -9.58 -0.12
C PHE A 44 13.13 -10.57 0.75
N GLY A 45 12.80 -10.15 1.95
CA GLY A 45 12.11 -10.99 2.94
C GLY A 45 13.05 -11.82 3.82
N GLU A 46 14.35 -11.92 3.46
CA GLU A 46 15.40 -12.59 4.22
C GLU A 46 16.45 -11.59 4.73
N THR A 47 17.21 -11.00 3.81
CA THR A 47 18.29 -10.06 4.16
C THR A 47 17.77 -8.88 4.98
N ASN A 48 16.66 -8.27 4.57
CA ASN A 48 16.08 -7.14 5.27
C ASN A 48 15.39 -7.47 6.60
N LYS A 49 15.28 -8.75 6.96
CA LYS A 49 14.80 -9.24 8.27
C LYS A 49 15.92 -9.77 9.16
N SER A 50 17.14 -9.85 8.65
CA SER A 50 18.29 -10.30 9.43
C SER A 50 18.64 -9.30 10.54
N GLU A 51 19.15 -9.81 11.67
CA GLU A 51 19.57 -8.97 12.78
C GLU A 51 20.66 -7.96 12.36
N ALA A 52 21.60 -8.40 11.53
CA ALA A 52 22.68 -7.56 11.01
C ALA A 52 22.14 -6.38 10.19
N PHE A 53 21.12 -6.62 9.36
CA PHE A 53 20.47 -5.56 8.57
C PHE A 53 19.64 -4.63 9.45
N LEU A 54 18.86 -5.18 10.39
CA LEU A 54 18.00 -4.40 11.27
C LEU A 54 18.80 -3.50 12.24
N LYS A 55 20.04 -3.86 12.58
CA LYS A 55 20.96 -2.97 13.33
C LYS A 55 21.31 -1.71 12.53
N LYS A 56 21.41 -1.81 11.20
CA LYS A 56 21.69 -0.68 10.29
C LYS A 56 20.41 0.07 9.89
N PHE A 57 19.33 -0.67 9.63
CA PHE A 57 18.05 -0.18 9.10
C PHE A 57 16.89 -0.76 9.91
N PRO A 58 16.51 -0.15 11.04
CA PRO A 58 15.60 -0.75 12.02
C PRO A 58 14.21 -1.11 11.49
N LEU A 59 13.72 -0.44 10.44
CA LEU A 59 12.42 -0.72 9.82
C LEU A 59 12.47 -1.89 8.84
N GLY A 60 13.64 -2.40 8.47
CA GLY A 60 13.79 -3.48 7.49
C GLY A 60 13.22 -3.16 6.11
N LYS A 61 13.05 -1.88 5.78
CA LYS A 61 12.51 -1.42 4.48
C LYS A 61 13.63 -1.17 3.48
N VAL A 62 13.30 -1.32 2.20
CA VAL A 62 14.20 -1.03 1.08
C VAL A 62 13.51 -0.14 0.04
N PRO A 63 14.26 0.70 -0.69
CA PRO A 63 15.72 0.77 -0.73
C PRO A 63 16.34 1.31 0.56
N ALA A 64 17.54 0.80 0.88
CA ALA A 64 18.37 1.25 1.98
C ALA A 64 19.80 1.41 1.47
N PHE A 65 20.55 2.36 1.99
CA PHE A 65 21.85 2.74 1.44
C PHE A 65 22.92 2.83 2.53
N GLU A 66 24.03 2.15 2.31
CA GLU A 66 25.22 2.23 3.14
C GLU A 66 26.30 2.99 2.36
N THR A 67 26.70 4.13 2.85
CA THR A 67 27.73 4.94 2.23
C THR A 67 29.12 4.30 2.38
N SER A 68 30.05 4.64 1.51
CA SER A 68 31.43 4.12 1.55
C SER A 68 32.18 4.50 2.83
N ASP A 69 31.73 5.54 3.55
CA ASP A 69 32.24 5.97 4.86
C ASP A 69 31.47 5.38 6.05
N GLY A 70 30.61 4.39 5.81
CA GLY A 70 29.94 3.61 6.85
C GLY A 70 28.71 4.26 7.47
N LYS A 71 28.09 5.26 6.81
CA LYS A 71 26.84 5.86 7.24
C LYS A 71 25.63 5.13 6.60
N TYR A 72 24.50 5.14 7.28
CA TYR A 72 23.28 4.47 6.86
C TYR A 72 22.20 5.49 6.53
N ILE A 73 21.62 5.39 5.33
CA ILE A 73 20.54 6.27 4.86
C ILE A 73 19.36 5.40 4.44
N PHE A 74 18.20 5.74 4.92
CA PHE A 74 16.92 5.14 4.52
C PHE A 74 16.00 6.23 3.93
N GLU A 75 14.85 5.86 3.41
CA GLU A 75 13.95 6.64 2.56
C GLU A 75 14.53 6.96 1.17
N SER A 76 13.84 6.50 0.12
CA SER A 76 14.33 6.61 -1.26
C SER A 76 14.63 8.05 -1.68
N ASN A 77 13.87 9.02 -1.18
CA ASN A 77 14.10 10.44 -1.47
C ASN A 77 15.38 10.96 -0.80
N ALA A 78 15.62 10.58 0.46
CA ALA A 78 16.83 10.96 1.16
C ALA A 78 18.09 10.34 0.53
N ILE A 79 17.99 9.06 0.11
CA ILE A 79 19.07 8.38 -0.60
C ILE A 79 19.34 9.07 -1.94
N SER A 80 18.29 9.36 -2.73
CA SER A 80 18.41 10.07 -4.01
C SER A 80 19.04 11.44 -3.83
N TRP A 81 18.70 12.15 -2.76
CA TRP A 81 19.29 13.43 -2.39
C TRP A 81 20.78 13.30 -2.07
N ALA A 82 21.16 12.28 -1.31
CA ALA A 82 22.55 12.05 -0.92
C ALA A 82 23.46 11.74 -2.13
N VAL A 83 22.96 10.99 -3.12
CA VAL A 83 23.72 10.65 -4.32
C VAL A 83 23.62 11.69 -5.45
N ALA A 84 22.77 12.72 -5.29
CA ALA A 84 22.57 13.76 -6.29
C ALA A 84 23.71 14.80 -6.28
N ASN A 85 23.91 15.46 -7.41
CA ASN A 85 24.74 16.64 -7.54
C ASN A 85 23.89 17.93 -7.37
N GLU A 86 24.53 19.08 -7.41
CA GLU A 86 23.87 20.39 -7.26
C GLU A 86 22.80 20.65 -8.31
N GLN A 87 23.05 20.25 -9.57
CA GLN A 87 22.04 20.40 -10.64
C GLN A 87 20.73 19.68 -10.30
N LEU A 88 20.82 18.46 -9.78
CA LEU A 88 19.65 17.66 -9.43
C LEU A 88 18.91 18.19 -8.21
N ARG A 89 19.65 18.74 -7.26
CA ARG A 89 19.07 19.29 -6.00
C ARG A 89 18.46 20.68 -6.17
N GLY A 90 18.88 21.43 -7.18
CA GLY A 90 18.54 22.84 -7.39
C GLY A 90 19.65 23.79 -6.96
N LYS A 91 19.82 24.88 -7.73
CA LYS A 91 20.95 25.82 -7.60
C LYS A 91 20.80 26.82 -6.46
N CYS A 92 19.58 27.08 -6.00
CA CYS A 92 19.27 28.00 -4.94
C CYS A 92 18.29 27.41 -3.95
N ALA A 93 18.12 28.02 -2.79
CA ALA A 93 17.23 27.54 -1.74
C ALA A 93 15.77 27.42 -2.23
N MET A 94 15.32 28.29 -3.11
CA MET A 94 13.96 28.23 -3.67
C MET A 94 13.80 27.02 -4.62
N ASP A 95 14.77 26.78 -5.51
CA ASP A 95 14.76 25.59 -6.37
C ASP A 95 14.75 24.33 -5.52
N GLN A 96 15.60 24.26 -4.49
CA GLN A 96 15.68 23.13 -3.56
C GLN A 96 14.33 22.88 -2.86
N ALA A 97 13.68 23.94 -2.38
CA ALA A 97 12.36 23.84 -1.78
C ALA A 97 11.32 23.32 -2.76
N GLN A 98 11.34 23.78 -4.01
CA GLN A 98 10.44 23.28 -5.07
C GLN A 98 10.74 21.81 -5.42
N VAL A 99 12.00 21.41 -5.49
CA VAL A 99 12.39 20.00 -5.69
C VAL A 99 11.80 19.13 -4.58
N VAL A 100 11.97 19.52 -3.31
CA VAL A 100 11.41 18.79 -2.17
C VAL A 100 9.88 18.75 -2.23
N ALA A 101 9.23 19.83 -2.62
CA ALA A 101 7.77 19.90 -2.77
C ALA A 101 7.26 18.87 -3.79
N TRP A 102 7.90 18.77 -4.97
CA TRP A 102 7.51 17.78 -5.99
C TRP A 102 7.85 16.34 -5.60
N MET A 103 8.95 16.11 -4.88
CA MET A 103 9.26 14.79 -4.32
C MET A 103 8.20 14.36 -3.30
N SER A 104 7.77 15.27 -2.45
CA SER A 104 6.69 15.03 -1.48
C SER A 104 5.33 14.84 -2.16
N PHE A 105 5.03 15.62 -3.19
CA PHE A 105 3.84 15.44 -4.03
C PHE A 105 3.80 14.04 -4.65
N ALA A 106 4.90 13.55 -5.17
CA ALA A 106 4.97 12.21 -5.73
C ALA A 106 4.61 11.12 -4.69
N ASP A 107 5.13 11.24 -3.49
CA ASP A 107 4.93 10.22 -2.44
C ASP A 107 3.57 10.34 -1.73
N ASN A 108 2.98 11.54 -1.65
CA ASN A 108 1.73 11.76 -0.91
C ASN A 108 0.48 11.77 -1.81
N GLU A 109 0.58 12.35 -3.02
CA GLU A 109 -0.58 12.52 -3.90
C GLU A 109 -0.66 11.45 -5.00
N ILE A 110 0.48 10.97 -5.51
CA ILE A 110 0.48 9.98 -6.59
C ILE A 110 0.61 8.55 -6.06
N LEU A 111 1.59 8.30 -5.19
CA LEU A 111 1.98 6.95 -4.82
C LEU A 111 0.86 6.13 -4.14
N PRO A 112 0.10 6.64 -3.15
CA PRO A 112 -0.95 5.86 -2.49
C PRO A 112 -2.06 5.46 -3.46
N ALA A 113 -2.49 6.38 -4.30
CA ALA A 113 -3.51 6.14 -5.32
C ALA A 113 -2.99 5.18 -6.41
N SER A 114 -1.74 5.34 -6.86
CA SER A 114 -1.08 4.42 -7.78
C SER A 114 -1.03 2.99 -7.24
N CYS A 115 -0.62 2.80 -6.00
CA CYS A 115 -0.59 1.48 -5.36
C CYS A 115 -1.99 0.87 -5.25
N THR A 116 -2.98 1.66 -4.83
CA THR A 116 -4.38 1.21 -4.70
C THR A 116 -4.95 0.76 -6.04
N TRP A 117 -4.62 1.43 -7.13
CA TRP A 117 -5.10 1.08 -8.46
C TRP A 117 -4.32 -0.07 -9.10
N VAL A 118 -2.98 -0.03 -9.06
CA VAL A 118 -2.12 -0.96 -9.84
C VAL A 118 -1.84 -2.26 -9.11
N PHE A 119 -1.62 -2.25 -7.80
CA PHE A 119 -1.20 -3.44 -7.05
C PHE A 119 -2.20 -4.60 -7.10
N PRO A 120 -3.52 -4.37 -7.12
CA PRO A 120 -4.47 -5.46 -7.38
C PRO A 120 -4.25 -6.13 -8.74
N CYS A 121 -3.97 -5.36 -9.80
CA CYS A 121 -3.70 -5.89 -11.13
C CYS A 121 -2.40 -6.73 -11.20
N LEU A 122 -1.47 -6.49 -10.27
CA LEU A 122 -0.22 -7.24 -10.13
C LEU A 122 -0.34 -8.43 -9.16
N GLY A 123 -1.50 -8.63 -8.51
CA GLY A 123 -1.71 -9.68 -7.52
C GLY A 123 -1.09 -9.39 -6.15
N ILE A 124 -0.63 -8.15 -5.91
CA ILE A 124 0.03 -7.74 -4.65
C ILE A 124 -1.00 -7.42 -3.56
N MET A 125 -2.14 -6.83 -3.94
CA MET A 125 -3.21 -6.44 -3.04
C MET A 125 -4.55 -7.01 -3.49
N GLN A 126 -5.47 -7.19 -2.53
CA GLN A 126 -6.85 -7.53 -2.82
C GLN A 126 -7.53 -6.37 -3.57
N PHE A 127 -8.31 -6.70 -4.60
CA PHE A 127 -9.09 -5.71 -5.33
C PHE A 127 -10.28 -5.21 -4.49
N ASN A 128 -10.50 -3.91 -4.54
CA ASN A 128 -11.70 -3.25 -4.02
C ASN A 128 -12.16 -2.20 -5.02
N LYS A 129 -13.35 -2.36 -5.58
CA LYS A 129 -13.90 -1.48 -6.63
C LYS A 129 -13.97 -0.01 -6.16
N GLY A 130 -14.57 0.24 -4.98
CA GLY A 130 -14.75 1.60 -4.47
C GLY A 130 -13.42 2.33 -4.24
N ASN A 131 -12.43 1.64 -3.65
CA ASN A 131 -11.10 2.22 -3.44
C ASN A 131 -10.39 2.47 -4.78
N THR A 132 -10.55 1.56 -5.75
CA THR A 132 -9.96 1.73 -7.08
C THR A 132 -10.54 2.92 -7.82
N GLU A 133 -11.87 3.10 -7.81
CA GLU A 133 -12.49 4.27 -8.46
C GLU A 133 -12.07 5.58 -7.79
N ARG A 134 -12.00 5.63 -6.45
CA ARG A 134 -11.45 6.79 -5.73
C ARG A 134 -10.00 7.06 -6.12
N ALA A 135 -9.17 6.03 -6.19
CA ALA A 135 -7.77 6.15 -6.60
C ALA A 135 -7.65 6.71 -8.04
N LYS A 136 -8.54 6.32 -8.96
CA LYS A 136 -8.58 6.88 -10.32
C LYS A 136 -8.87 8.38 -10.32
N GLU A 137 -9.81 8.83 -9.49
CA GLU A 137 -10.13 10.26 -9.37
C GLU A 137 -8.97 11.04 -8.74
N ASP A 138 -8.30 10.49 -7.74
CA ASP A 138 -7.12 11.12 -7.12
C ASP A 138 -5.97 11.21 -8.14
N ILE A 139 -5.72 10.18 -8.93
CA ILE A 139 -4.75 10.22 -10.03
C ILE A 139 -5.14 11.27 -11.08
N LYS A 140 -6.41 11.40 -11.45
CA LYS A 140 -6.85 12.46 -12.37
C LYS A 140 -6.53 13.85 -11.83
N LYS A 141 -6.78 14.11 -10.54
CA LYS A 141 -6.46 15.39 -9.89
C LYS A 141 -4.94 15.64 -9.91
N ALA A 142 -4.14 14.65 -9.52
CA ALA A 142 -2.69 14.77 -9.50
C ALA A 142 -2.12 15.02 -10.91
N LEU A 143 -2.57 14.25 -11.93
CA LEU A 143 -2.18 14.47 -13.32
C LEU A 143 -2.66 15.82 -13.86
N GLY A 144 -3.83 16.31 -13.44
CA GLY A 144 -4.34 17.62 -13.78
C GLY A 144 -3.44 18.76 -13.28
N ALA A 145 -2.99 18.68 -12.01
CA ALA A 145 -2.05 19.63 -11.43
C ALA A 145 -0.69 19.62 -12.17
N LEU A 146 -0.14 18.43 -12.44
CA LEU A 146 1.06 18.28 -13.24
C LEU A 146 0.89 18.83 -14.67
N ASN A 147 -0.24 18.55 -15.31
CA ASN A 147 -0.50 18.97 -16.68
C ASN A 147 -0.57 20.48 -16.81
N THR A 148 -1.18 21.16 -15.84
CA THR A 148 -1.22 22.61 -15.75
C THR A 148 0.18 23.20 -15.52
N HIS A 149 0.95 22.64 -14.59
CA HIS A 149 2.31 23.08 -14.29
C HIS A 149 3.25 22.93 -15.50
N LEU A 150 3.14 21.83 -16.23
CA LEU A 150 3.97 21.51 -17.40
C LEU A 150 3.51 22.18 -18.69
N LEU A 151 2.44 22.98 -18.69
CA LEU A 151 1.94 23.69 -19.88
C LEU A 151 3.02 24.58 -20.52
N THR A 152 3.78 25.30 -19.68
CA THR A 152 4.79 26.25 -20.12
C THR A 152 6.21 25.83 -19.70
N ARG A 153 6.38 24.63 -19.18
CA ARG A 153 7.65 24.12 -18.65
C ARG A 153 8.06 22.82 -19.31
N THR A 154 9.37 22.66 -19.52
CA THR A 154 9.95 21.42 -19.99
C THR A 154 10.16 20.44 -18.84
N PHE A 155 10.61 20.91 -17.69
CA PHE A 155 10.86 20.17 -16.47
C PHE A 155 10.12 20.78 -15.28
N LEU A 156 10.03 20.04 -14.17
CA LEU A 156 9.25 20.46 -13.00
C LEU A 156 9.88 21.65 -12.27
N VAL A 157 11.22 21.69 -12.18
CA VAL A 157 11.95 22.77 -11.52
C VAL A 157 13.11 23.22 -12.40
N GLY A 158 13.10 24.50 -12.77
CA GLY A 158 14.13 25.09 -13.64
C GLY A 158 14.12 24.52 -15.07
N GLU A 159 15.26 24.68 -15.75
CA GLU A 159 15.42 24.38 -17.19
C GLU A 159 16.09 23.03 -17.47
N ARG A 160 16.40 22.27 -16.41
CA ARG A 160 17.09 20.97 -16.51
C ARG A 160 16.44 19.95 -15.58
N ILE A 161 16.68 18.67 -15.90
CA ILE A 161 16.19 17.56 -15.07
C ILE A 161 16.72 17.72 -13.63
N SER A 162 15.83 17.58 -12.68
CA SER A 162 16.06 17.63 -11.24
C SER A 162 15.55 16.35 -10.54
N LEU A 163 15.79 16.23 -9.22
CA LEU A 163 15.21 15.16 -8.41
C LEU A 163 13.69 15.18 -8.42
N ALA A 164 13.05 16.34 -8.66
CA ALA A 164 11.62 16.45 -8.85
C ALA A 164 11.16 15.59 -10.02
N ASP A 165 11.78 15.75 -11.18
CA ASP A 165 11.46 15.02 -12.40
C ASP A 165 11.71 13.52 -12.22
N ILE A 166 12.85 13.16 -11.65
CA ILE A 166 13.21 11.75 -11.41
C ILE A 166 12.20 11.10 -10.46
N SER A 167 11.85 11.76 -9.36
CA SER A 167 10.96 11.21 -8.35
C SER A 167 9.54 11.03 -8.87
N VAL A 168 8.97 12.07 -9.50
CA VAL A 168 7.63 12.00 -10.08
C VAL A 168 7.56 10.97 -11.21
N CYS A 169 8.57 10.94 -12.10
CA CYS A 169 8.65 9.97 -13.19
C CYS A 169 8.66 8.52 -12.67
N CYS A 170 9.54 8.20 -11.71
CA CYS A 170 9.61 6.86 -11.12
C CYS A 170 8.30 6.45 -10.44
N THR A 171 7.62 7.37 -9.79
CA THR A 171 6.32 7.09 -9.13
C THR A 171 5.21 6.82 -10.13
N LEU A 172 5.28 7.41 -11.34
CA LEU A 172 4.31 7.21 -12.41
C LEU A 172 4.56 5.96 -13.26
N LEU A 173 5.75 5.30 -13.17
CA LEU A 173 6.09 4.16 -14.03
C LEU A 173 5.01 3.09 -14.03
N HIS A 174 4.59 2.60 -12.89
CA HIS A 174 3.58 1.54 -12.82
C HIS A 174 2.22 1.97 -13.40
N LEU A 175 1.82 3.23 -13.19
CA LEU A 175 0.59 3.76 -13.77
C LEU A 175 0.66 3.76 -15.30
N TYR A 176 1.74 4.29 -15.87
CA TYR A 176 1.93 4.34 -17.32
C TYR A 176 2.13 2.96 -17.96
N GLN A 177 2.62 1.98 -17.19
CA GLN A 177 2.86 0.62 -17.67
C GLN A 177 1.60 -0.26 -17.60
N TYR A 178 0.73 -0.08 -16.60
CA TYR A 178 -0.34 -1.03 -16.32
C TYR A 178 -1.76 -0.45 -16.32
N ALA A 179 -1.93 0.85 -16.12
CA ALA A 179 -3.24 1.43 -15.84
C ALA A 179 -3.67 2.55 -16.80
N LEU A 180 -2.77 3.46 -17.15
CA LEU A 180 -3.10 4.63 -17.96
C LEU A 180 -3.18 4.28 -19.44
N GLU A 181 -4.29 3.70 -19.87
CA GLU A 181 -4.55 3.45 -21.30
C GLU A 181 -4.72 4.77 -22.09
N PRO A 182 -4.62 4.75 -23.42
CA PRO A 182 -4.62 5.96 -24.25
C PRO A 182 -5.79 6.90 -23.99
N ALA A 183 -7.00 6.35 -23.79
CA ALA A 183 -8.20 7.14 -23.53
C ALA A 183 -8.08 7.93 -22.21
N PHE A 184 -7.56 7.30 -21.14
CA PHE A 184 -7.39 7.94 -19.84
C PHE A 184 -6.34 9.05 -19.87
N ARG A 185 -5.19 8.82 -20.53
CA ARG A 185 -4.07 9.79 -20.56
C ARG A 185 -4.23 10.90 -21.60
N LYS A 186 -5.19 10.77 -22.55
CA LYS A 186 -5.42 11.75 -23.61
C LYS A 186 -5.59 13.19 -23.11
N PRO A 187 -6.31 13.50 -22.01
CA PRO A 187 -6.44 14.87 -21.49
C PRO A 187 -5.14 15.48 -20.96
N PHE A 188 -4.13 14.67 -20.62
CA PHE A 188 -2.91 15.09 -19.91
C PHE A 188 -1.72 15.18 -20.87
N GLN A 189 -1.85 15.91 -21.96
CA GLN A 189 -0.86 15.96 -23.05
C GLN A 189 0.51 16.45 -22.61
N ASN A 190 0.56 17.45 -21.71
CA ASN A 190 1.82 17.99 -21.20
C ASN A 190 2.55 16.99 -20.30
N VAL A 191 1.81 16.25 -19.48
CA VAL A 191 2.37 15.16 -18.67
C VAL A 191 2.88 14.04 -19.58
N ASN A 192 2.11 13.65 -20.59
CA ASN A 192 2.52 12.61 -21.54
C ASN A 192 3.80 12.99 -22.29
N ARG A 193 3.88 14.24 -22.78
CA ARG A 193 5.09 14.78 -23.41
C ARG A 193 6.29 14.69 -22.46
N TRP A 194 6.13 15.22 -21.24
CA TRP A 194 7.18 15.24 -20.23
C TRP A 194 7.58 13.81 -19.82
N PHE A 195 6.63 12.93 -19.51
CA PHE A 195 6.92 11.55 -19.14
C PHE A 195 7.67 10.80 -20.25
N THR A 196 7.23 10.94 -21.50
CA THR A 196 7.91 10.37 -22.65
C THR A 196 9.32 10.93 -22.81
N THR A 197 9.51 12.23 -22.58
CA THR A 197 10.84 12.85 -22.58
C THR A 197 11.72 12.23 -21.50
N MET A 198 11.19 12.02 -20.29
CA MET A 198 11.94 11.45 -19.16
C MET A 198 12.37 10.01 -19.41
N ILE A 199 11.47 9.12 -19.81
CA ILE A 199 11.80 7.69 -20.02
C ILE A 199 12.75 7.45 -21.17
N ASN A 200 12.87 8.38 -22.12
CA ASN A 200 13.79 8.31 -23.24
C ASN A 200 15.16 8.97 -22.98
N GLN A 201 15.36 9.59 -21.80
CA GLN A 201 16.69 10.07 -21.43
C GLN A 201 17.67 8.89 -21.31
N PRO A 202 18.89 8.98 -21.84
CA PRO A 202 19.87 7.88 -21.78
C PRO A 202 20.11 7.37 -20.35
N GLN A 203 20.20 8.28 -19.37
CA GLN A 203 20.43 7.95 -17.97
C GLN A 203 19.23 7.22 -17.32
N VAL A 204 18.01 7.57 -17.74
CA VAL A 204 16.78 6.91 -17.26
C VAL A 204 16.65 5.54 -17.93
N LYS A 205 16.80 5.50 -19.26
CA LYS A 205 16.71 4.27 -20.05
C LYS A 205 17.75 3.21 -19.64
N ALA A 206 18.94 3.63 -19.26
CA ALA A 206 19.98 2.74 -18.74
C ALA A 206 19.54 1.96 -17.48
N ILE A 207 18.60 2.50 -16.71
CA ILE A 207 18.10 1.89 -15.47
C ILE A 207 16.78 1.14 -15.66
N ILE A 208 15.82 1.75 -16.37
CA ILE A 208 14.47 1.16 -16.52
C ILE A 208 14.35 0.25 -17.76
N GLY A 209 15.35 0.26 -18.66
CA GLY A 209 15.29 -0.46 -19.93
C GLY A 209 14.32 0.15 -20.93
N ASP A 210 13.88 -0.69 -21.89
CA ASP A 210 12.86 -0.31 -22.88
C ASP A 210 11.47 -0.32 -22.26
N PHE A 211 10.93 0.88 -22.00
CA PHE A 211 9.66 1.06 -21.32
C PHE A 211 8.48 1.01 -22.29
N LYS A 212 7.51 0.16 -22.02
CA LYS A 212 6.27 0.04 -22.82
C LYS A 212 5.11 0.71 -22.13
N LEU A 213 4.46 1.64 -22.82
CA LEU A 213 3.25 2.30 -22.33
C LEU A 213 2.06 1.35 -22.39
N CYS A 214 1.18 1.45 -21.40
CA CYS A 214 -0.07 0.71 -21.36
C CYS A 214 -0.96 1.03 -22.57
N GLU A 215 -1.37 0.03 -23.30
CA GLU A 215 -2.34 0.13 -24.40
C GLU A 215 -3.75 -0.23 -23.90
N LYS A 216 -3.84 -1.19 -22.99
CA LYS A 216 -5.08 -1.64 -22.36
C LYS A 216 -4.83 -1.83 -20.87
N MET A 217 -5.71 -1.24 -20.05
CA MET A 217 -5.61 -1.31 -18.59
C MET A 217 -5.60 -2.77 -18.10
N ALA A 218 -4.61 -3.10 -17.29
CA ALA A 218 -4.53 -4.41 -16.64
C ALA A 218 -5.74 -4.62 -15.71
N GLN A 219 -6.29 -5.82 -15.72
CA GLN A 219 -7.42 -6.20 -14.90
C GLN A 219 -6.95 -7.02 -13.69
N PHE A 220 -7.73 -6.98 -12.62
CA PHE A 220 -7.51 -7.85 -11.48
C PHE A 220 -7.75 -9.32 -11.86
N ASP A 221 -6.84 -10.19 -11.45
CA ASP A 221 -6.94 -11.63 -11.65
C ASP A 221 -6.80 -12.36 -10.29
N ASN A 222 -7.87 -13.03 -9.89
CA ASN A 222 -7.93 -13.82 -8.65
C ASN A 222 -6.88 -14.94 -8.59
N LYS A 223 -6.59 -15.59 -9.74
CA LYS A 223 -5.59 -16.66 -9.80
C LYS A 223 -4.20 -16.11 -9.55
N LYS A 224 -3.85 -15.02 -10.25
CA LYS A 224 -2.58 -14.31 -10.06
C LYS A 224 -2.42 -13.82 -8.62
N PHE A 225 -3.48 -13.28 -8.03
CA PHE A 225 -3.47 -12.87 -6.63
C PHE A 225 -3.17 -14.05 -5.70
N ALA A 226 -3.85 -15.18 -5.86
CA ALA A 226 -3.63 -16.38 -5.05
C ALA A 226 -2.19 -16.93 -5.19
N GLU A 227 -1.64 -16.94 -6.40
CA GLU A 227 -0.26 -17.38 -6.66
C GLU A 227 0.78 -16.48 -5.98
N VAL A 228 0.63 -15.14 -6.11
CA VAL A 228 1.55 -14.17 -5.50
C VAL A 228 1.48 -14.27 -3.97
N GLN A 229 0.27 -14.36 -3.40
CA GLN A 229 0.08 -14.54 -1.95
C GLN A 229 0.65 -15.88 -1.46
N GLY A 230 0.52 -16.94 -2.25
CA GLY A 230 1.12 -18.25 -1.95
C GLY A 230 2.66 -18.17 -1.87
N LYS A 231 3.30 -17.51 -2.82
CA LYS A 231 4.76 -17.31 -2.83
C LYS A 231 5.23 -16.44 -1.66
N MET A 232 4.51 -15.39 -1.32
CA MET A 232 4.83 -14.53 -0.16
C MET A 232 4.74 -15.28 1.18
N LYS A 233 3.79 -16.22 1.31
CA LYS A 233 3.63 -17.04 2.52
C LYS A 233 4.70 -18.15 2.63
N GLN A 234 5.12 -18.75 1.52
CA GLN A 234 6.17 -19.79 1.52
C GLN A 234 7.54 -19.23 1.87
N GLY A 235 7.89 -18.02 1.43
CA GLY A 235 9.13 -17.34 1.86
C GLY A 235 9.20 -17.03 3.37
N GLY A 236 8.07 -17.10 4.10
CA GLY A 236 8.01 -16.90 5.56
C GLY A 236 8.02 -18.19 6.38
N SER A 237 7.66 -19.35 5.80
CA SER A 237 7.43 -20.59 6.55
C SER A 237 8.60 -21.59 6.55
N ASP A 238 9.51 -21.50 5.58
CA ASP A 238 10.59 -22.51 5.47
C ASP A 238 11.72 -22.31 6.48
N LYS A 239 11.87 -21.12 7.09
CA LYS A 239 12.90 -20.91 8.14
C LYS A 239 12.45 -21.27 9.55
N GLU A 240 11.16 -21.22 9.87
CA GLU A 240 10.68 -21.72 11.17
C GLU A 240 10.81 -23.23 11.32
N LYS A 241 10.82 -23.99 10.19
CA LYS A 241 11.02 -25.44 10.21
C LYS A 241 12.49 -25.87 10.21
N LYS A 242 13.41 -25.04 9.66
CA LYS A 242 14.85 -25.37 9.63
C LYS A 242 15.57 -25.04 10.94
N THR A 243 15.14 -24.02 11.67
CA THR A 243 15.75 -23.66 12.98
C THR A 243 15.37 -24.59 14.12
N LYS A 244 14.41 -25.53 13.94
CA LYS A 244 14.06 -26.54 14.95
C LYS A 244 14.81 -27.85 14.80
N LYS A 245 15.72 -28.05 13.83
CA LYS A 245 16.39 -29.32 13.57
C LYS A 245 17.87 -29.39 13.88
N GLU A 246 18.52 -28.29 14.27
CA GLU A 246 19.95 -28.34 14.62
C GLU A 246 20.25 -27.59 15.93
N GLN A 247 20.00 -28.21 17.05
CA GLN A 247 20.71 -27.95 18.30
C GLN A 247 21.19 -29.28 18.89
N PRO A 248 22.49 -29.46 19.07
CA PRO A 248 23.02 -30.65 19.74
C PRO A 248 22.79 -30.54 21.25
N LYS A 249 22.29 -31.63 21.82
CA LYS A 249 22.18 -31.85 23.27
C LYS A 249 23.53 -31.65 23.94
N LYS A 250 23.59 -30.70 24.87
CA LYS A 250 24.59 -30.74 25.96
C LYS A 250 23.87 -30.97 27.28
N GLU A 251 24.36 -31.99 27.99
CA GLU A 251 23.88 -32.42 29.29
C GLU A 251 24.07 -31.35 30.36
N GLN A 252 23.10 -31.26 31.26
CA GLN A 252 23.17 -30.45 32.47
C GLN A 252 23.37 -31.33 33.70
N PRO A 253 24.10 -30.87 34.73
CA PRO A 253 24.01 -31.50 36.05
C PRO A 253 22.86 -30.86 36.86
N LYS A 254 22.18 -31.71 37.59
CA LYS A 254 21.08 -31.45 38.53
C LYS A 254 21.50 -30.50 39.65
N LYS A 255 20.62 -29.54 39.98
CA LYS A 255 20.41 -29.08 41.37
C LYS A 255 18.93 -28.78 41.61
N GLU A 256 18.55 -29.07 42.84
CA GLU A 256 17.21 -29.28 43.36
C GLU A 256 16.32 -28.01 43.53
N LYS A 257 15.05 -28.28 43.40
CA LYS A 257 13.82 -27.80 44.01
C LYS A 257 13.76 -26.39 44.63
N GLU A 258 12.82 -25.58 44.05
CA GLU A 258 11.73 -25.03 44.86
C GLU A 258 10.49 -24.83 43.98
N ALA A 259 9.31 -25.04 44.54
CA ALA A 259 8.04 -25.19 43.88
C ALA A 259 7.50 -23.83 43.39
N ALA A 260 7.14 -23.75 42.13
CA ALA A 260 6.19 -22.73 41.63
C ALA A 260 5.12 -23.39 40.78
N VAL A 261 3.93 -23.06 41.07
CA VAL A 261 2.63 -23.52 40.59
C VAL A 261 2.60 -23.68 39.06
N ALA A 262 2.08 -24.82 38.64
CA ALA A 262 1.79 -25.15 37.24
C ALA A 262 0.90 -24.10 36.60
N ALA A 263 1.40 -23.45 35.54
CA ALA A 263 0.55 -22.70 34.63
C ALA A 263 -0.11 -23.70 33.67
N GLU A 264 -1.42 -23.74 33.69
CA GLU A 264 -2.26 -24.48 32.75
C GLU A 264 -1.98 -24.05 31.30
N PRO A 265 -2.16 -24.96 30.32
CA PRO A 265 -2.10 -24.60 28.91
C PRO A 265 -3.14 -23.53 28.58
N PRO A 266 -2.86 -22.60 27.64
CA PRO A 266 -3.80 -21.52 27.34
C PRO A 266 -5.14 -22.12 26.92
N ALA A 267 -6.19 -21.72 27.64
CA ALA A 267 -7.57 -22.11 27.39
C ALA A 267 -7.95 -21.81 25.91
N PRO A 268 -8.72 -22.67 25.26
CA PRO A 268 -9.24 -22.40 23.93
C PRO A 268 -10.01 -21.07 23.96
N LYS A 269 -9.74 -20.20 22.97
CA LYS A 269 -10.44 -18.91 22.81
C LYS A 269 -11.94 -19.19 22.89
N PRO A 270 -12.73 -18.42 23.66
CA PRO A 270 -14.17 -18.62 23.76
C PRO A 270 -14.76 -18.56 22.34
N LYS A 271 -15.48 -19.61 21.95
CA LYS A 271 -16.21 -19.65 20.68
C LYS A 271 -17.29 -18.58 20.73
N ASP A 272 -17.46 -17.84 19.62
CA ASP A 272 -18.56 -16.89 19.47
C ASP A 272 -19.89 -17.64 19.74
N PRO A 273 -20.77 -17.12 20.59
CA PRO A 273 -22.10 -17.73 20.85
C PRO A 273 -22.86 -18.00 19.55
N LEU A 274 -22.70 -17.15 18.53
CA LEU A 274 -23.35 -17.34 17.22
C LEU A 274 -22.78 -18.54 16.42
N ASP A 275 -21.55 -18.98 16.71
CA ASP A 275 -20.98 -20.18 16.09
C ASP A 275 -21.65 -21.48 16.55
N ALA A 276 -22.34 -21.45 17.69
CA ALA A 276 -23.07 -22.59 18.22
C ALA A 276 -24.46 -22.78 17.58
N LEU A 277 -24.97 -21.77 16.90
CA LEU A 277 -26.27 -21.81 16.24
C LEU A 277 -26.22 -22.65 14.94
N PRO A 278 -27.33 -23.28 14.52
CA PRO A 278 -27.41 -24.00 13.25
C PRO A 278 -27.02 -23.11 12.07
N GLY A 279 -26.26 -23.64 11.12
CA GLY A 279 -25.70 -22.85 10.01
C GLY A 279 -26.67 -22.55 8.88
N GLY A 280 -27.74 -23.31 8.72
CA GLY A 280 -28.66 -23.20 7.60
C GLY A 280 -27.99 -23.37 6.21
N ASN A 281 -28.70 -22.99 5.16
CA ASN A 281 -28.26 -23.07 3.78
C ASN A 281 -27.67 -21.76 3.24
N PHE A 282 -27.69 -20.66 4.02
CA PHE A 282 -27.18 -19.36 3.62
C PHE A 282 -25.68 -19.23 3.93
N ASP A 283 -24.85 -19.17 2.89
CA ASP A 283 -23.43 -18.91 3.04
C ASP A 283 -23.17 -17.40 3.12
N MET A 284 -22.97 -16.91 4.37
CA MET A 284 -22.70 -15.52 4.66
C MET A 284 -21.40 -15.00 4.01
N ASP A 285 -20.37 -15.83 3.86
CA ASP A 285 -19.09 -15.43 3.29
C ASP A 285 -19.19 -15.35 1.76
N ASP A 286 -19.98 -16.23 1.14
CA ASP A 286 -20.26 -16.16 -0.29
C ASP A 286 -21.08 -14.91 -0.63
N PHE A 287 -22.14 -14.62 0.16
CA PHE A 287 -22.93 -13.40 0.00
C PHE A 287 -22.06 -12.13 0.15
N LYS A 288 -21.23 -12.02 1.18
CA LYS A 288 -20.34 -10.85 1.37
C LYS A 288 -19.40 -10.65 0.19
N ARG A 289 -18.88 -11.74 -0.34
CA ARG A 289 -18.01 -11.73 -1.53
C ARG A 289 -18.76 -11.26 -2.76
N PHE A 290 -19.98 -11.75 -2.93
CA PHE A 290 -20.86 -11.34 -4.04
C PHE A 290 -21.21 -9.85 -3.93
N TYR A 291 -21.65 -9.39 -2.76
CA TYR A 291 -22.01 -8.00 -2.47
C TYR A 291 -20.84 -7.04 -2.70
N SER A 292 -19.62 -7.40 -2.28
CA SER A 292 -18.43 -6.57 -2.46
C SER A 292 -17.96 -6.45 -3.92
N ASN A 293 -18.38 -7.33 -4.79
CA ASN A 293 -17.92 -7.40 -6.18
C ASN A 293 -18.99 -7.01 -7.22
N ASN A 294 -20.22 -6.75 -6.80
CA ASN A 294 -21.34 -6.43 -7.67
C ASN A 294 -22.07 -5.18 -7.17
N ASP A 295 -22.83 -4.57 -8.06
CA ASP A 295 -23.70 -3.43 -7.74
C ASP A 295 -24.96 -3.92 -6.99
N GLU A 296 -25.66 -3.02 -6.30
CA GLU A 296 -26.84 -3.31 -5.51
C GLU A 296 -27.96 -3.94 -6.33
N GLU A 297 -28.11 -3.53 -7.60
CA GLU A 297 -29.09 -4.09 -8.55
C GLU A 297 -28.94 -5.61 -8.75
N LYS A 298 -27.73 -6.16 -8.57
CA LYS A 298 -27.43 -7.58 -8.64
C LYS A 298 -27.36 -8.24 -7.27
N SER A 299 -26.81 -7.52 -6.31
CA SER A 299 -26.53 -8.06 -4.97
C SER A 299 -27.79 -8.24 -4.14
N VAL A 300 -28.79 -7.36 -4.29
CA VAL A 300 -30.06 -7.48 -3.57
C VAL A 300 -30.90 -8.67 -4.07
N PRO A 301 -31.11 -8.88 -5.39
CA PRO A 301 -31.78 -10.10 -5.87
C PRO A 301 -31.03 -11.38 -5.45
N TYR A 302 -29.69 -11.38 -5.54
CA TYR A 302 -28.88 -12.53 -5.11
C TYR A 302 -29.06 -12.85 -3.62
N PHE A 303 -29.13 -11.81 -2.76
CA PHE A 303 -29.42 -11.98 -1.34
C PHE A 303 -30.74 -12.70 -1.14
N TRP A 304 -31.82 -12.20 -1.75
CA TRP A 304 -33.16 -12.79 -1.57
C TRP A 304 -33.30 -14.21 -2.14
N GLU A 305 -32.54 -14.54 -3.19
CA GLU A 305 -32.50 -15.91 -3.74
C GLU A 305 -31.89 -16.91 -2.76
N LYS A 306 -30.87 -16.48 -1.99
CA LYS A 306 -30.09 -17.34 -1.08
C LYS A 306 -30.47 -17.26 0.37
N PHE A 307 -31.19 -16.21 0.76
CA PHE A 307 -31.50 -15.93 2.16
C PHE A 307 -32.31 -17.08 2.80
N ASP A 308 -31.86 -17.51 3.99
CA ASP A 308 -32.47 -18.56 4.79
C ASP A 308 -33.14 -17.94 6.02
N PRO A 309 -34.47 -17.72 6.00
CA PRO A 309 -35.20 -17.05 7.10
C PRO A 309 -35.33 -17.91 8.37
N GLU A 310 -35.07 -19.22 8.30
CA GLU A 310 -35.13 -20.11 9.47
C GLU A 310 -33.89 -19.96 10.36
N HIS A 311 -32.75 -19.67 9.75
CA HIS A 311 -31.47 -19.65 10.46
C HIS A 311 -30.85 -18.26 10.56
N TYR A 312 -31.34 -17.28 9.83
CA TYR A 312 -30.86 -15.90 9.81
C TYR A 312 -32.00 -14.91 10.01
N SER A 313 -31.68 -13.76 10.59
CA SER A 313 -32.63 -12.66 10.78
C SER A 313 -32.12 -11.34 10.24
N ILE A 314 -33.06 -10.48 9.83
CA ILE A 314 -32.79 -9.15 9.29
C ILE A 314 -33.31 -8.10 10.28
N TRP A 315 -32.48 -7.13 10.62
CA TRP A 315 -32.79 -6.09 11.59
C TRP A 315 -32.56 -4.71 11.01
N TYR A 316 -33.54 -3.83 11.14
CA TYR A 316 -33.36 -2.42 10.88
C TYR A 316 -32.68 -1.76 12.07
N CYS A 317 -31.68 -0.92 11.82
CA CYS A 317 -30.93 -0.19 12.84
C CYS A 317 -30.96 1.30 12.51
N GLU A 318 -31.28 2.12 13.53
CA GLU A 318 -31.23 3.57 13.46
C GLU A 318 -30.45 4.12 14.65
N TYR A 319 -29.63 5.15 14.41
CA TYR A 319 -28.85 5.78 15.48
C TYR A 319 -29.74 6.62 16.37
N LYS A 320 -29.74 6.31 17.66
CA LYS A 320 -30.69 6.86 18.63
C LYS A 320 -30.47 8.35 18.94
N TYR A 321 -29.26 8.86 18.77
CA TYR A 321 -28.86 10.21 19.16
C TYR A 321 -28.50 11.03 17.93
N ALA A 322 -29.45 11.20 16.99
CA ALA A 322 -29.23 11.91 15.75
C ALA A 322 -28.88 13.40 15.97
N GLU A 323 -29.33 13.99 17.07
CA GLU A 323 -29.03 15.35 17.52
C GLU A 323 -27.55 15.59 17.85
N ASP A 324 -26.80 14.55 18.18
CA ASP A 324 -25.35 14.64 18.42
C ASP A 324 -24.51 14.63 17.13
N LEU A 325 -25.12 14.31 15.99
CA LEU A 325 -24.45 14.22 14.71
C LEU A 325 -24.31 15.61 14.06
N SER A 326 -23.08 16.04 13.83
CA SER A 326 -22.81 17.37 13.29
C SER A 326 -22.26 17.33 11.85
N LYS A 327 -21.09 16.79 11.65
CA LYS A 327 -20.42 16.69 10.35
C LYS A 327 -20.55 15.29 9.77
N THR A 328 -20.95 15.18 8.51
CA THR A 328 -21.12 13.88 7.83
C THR A 328 -19.86 13.00 7.88
N PHE A 329 -18.65 13.59 7.77
CA PHE A 329 -17.41 12.83 7.88
C PHE A 329 -17.19 12.25 9.31
N MET A 330 -17.62 12.96 10.37
CA MET A 330 -17.54 12.48 11.76
C MET A 330 -18.55 11.35 11.98
N THR A 331 -19.72 11.48 11.39
CA THR A 331 -20.77 10.45 11.39
C THR A 331 -20.27 9.17 10.69
N CYS A 332 -19.57 9.29 9.57
CA CYS A 332 -18.90 8.15 8.90
C CYS A 332 -17.83 7.51 9.79
N ASN A 333 -17.06 8.31 10.53
CA ASN A 333 -16.07 7.79 11.49
C ASN A 333 -16.73 7.04 12.66
N LEU A 334 -17.90 7.48 13.09
CA LEU A 334 -18.69 6.80 14.14
C LEU A 334 -19.11 5.40 13.68
N ILE A 335 -19.61 5.27 12.44
CA ILE A 335 -19.93 3.97 11.82
C ILE A 335 -18.67 3.09 11.72
N SER A 336 -17.54 3.64 11.26
CA SER A 336 -16.27 2.92 11.16
C SER A 336 -15.80 2.41 12.53
N GLY A 337 -15.91 3.24 13.57
CA GLY A 337 -15.60 2.88 14.95
C GLY A 337 -16.54 1.79 15.51
N MET A 338 -17.82 1.82 15.15
CA MET A 338 -18.78 0.76 15.50
C MET A 338 -18.35 -0.57 14.86
N PHE A 339 -18.08 -0.61 13.57
CA PHE A 339 -17.65 -1.84 12.88
C PHE A 339 -16.36 -2.42 13.48
N GLN A 340 -15.41 -1.59 13.89
CA GLN A 340 -14.18 -2.06 14.56
C GLN A 340 -14.50 -2.76 15.91
N ARG A 341 -15.45 -2.23 16.68
CA ARG A 341 -15.84 -2.82 17.98
C ARG A 341 -16.56 -4.16 17.83
N VAL A 342 -17.35 -4.31 16.76
CA VAL A 342 -18.14 -5.52 16.49
C VAL A 342 -17.45 -6.48 15.53
N ASP A 343 -16.16 -6.29 15.20
CA ASP A 343 -15.41 -7.13 14.28
C ASP A 343 -15.43 -8.62 14.64
N LYS A 344 -15.61 -8.95 15.91
CA LYS A 344 -15.77 -10.33 16.40
C LYS A 344 -16.99 -11.04 15.78
N LEU A 345 -18.05 -10.30 15.46
CA LEU A 345 -19.27 -10.84 14.84
C LEU A 345 -19.13 -11.06 13.35
N ARG A 346 -18.04 -10.60 12.74
CA ARG A 346 -17.81 -10.58 11.28
C ARG A 346 -18.07 -11.93 10.61
N LYS A 347 -17.82 -13.05 11.27
CA LYS A 347 -18.05 -14.38 10.70
C LYS A 347 -19.54 -14.68 10.48
N ASN A 348 -20.38 -14.27 11.44
CA ASN A 348 -21.78 -14.65 11.54
C ASN A 348 -22.76 -13.49 11.27
N ALA A 349 -22.27 -12.31 10.88
CA ALA A 349 -23.08 -11.13 10.64
C ALA A 349 -22.62 -10.35 9.39
N PHE A 350 -23.56 -9.65 8.80
CA PHE A 350 -23.35 -8.64 7.75
C PHE A 350 -24.12 -7.39 8.11
N ALA A 351 -23.59 -6.22 7.81
CA ALA A 351 -24.32 -4.97 7.97
C ALA A 351 -23.99 -4.00 6.84
N SER A 352 -25.00 -3.24 6.44
CA SER A 352 -24.89 -2.08 5.54
C SER A 352 -25.48 -0.88 6.26
N MET A 353 -24.64 0.12 6.58
CA MET A 353 -25.01 1.32 7.30
C MET A 353 -24.79 2.55 6.41
N CYS A 354 -25.76 3.43 6.36
CA CYS A 354 -25.74 4.64 5.54
C CYS A 354 -25.88 5.89 6.40
N VAL A 355 -25.25 6.98 5.95
CA VAL A 355 -25.48 8.33 6.47
C VAL A 355 -26.45 9.02 5.54
N PHE A 356 -27.54 9.52 6.06
CA PHE A 356 -28.54 10.27 5.33
C PHE A 356 -28.54 11.74 5.78
N GLY A 357 -28.74 12.68 4.86
CA GLY A 357 -28.75 14.11 5.14
C GLY A 357 -27.42 14.81 4.91
N GLU A 358 -27.29 16.02 5.43
CA GLU A 358 -26.18 16.93 5.21
C GLU A 358 -25.49 17.33 6.53
N ASP A 359 -24.41 18.09 6.46
CA ASP A 359 -23.74 18.63 7.63
C ASP A 359 -24.69 19.42 8.52
N GLY A 360 -24.78 19.05 9.78
CA GLY A 360 -25.68 19.66 10.78
C GLY A 360 -27.11 19.11 10.80
N ALA A 361 -27.48 18.25 9.84
CA ALA A 361 -28.79 17.59 9.77
C ALA A 361 -28.64 16.20 9.12
N ASN A 362 -27.96 15.28 9.81
CA ASN A 362 -27.72 13.94 9.30
C ASN A 362 -28.13 12.86 10.31
N ASN A 363 -28.41 11.67 9.80
CA ASN A 363 -28.77 10.50 10.57
C ASN A 363 -28.06 9.26 10.05
N ILE A 364 -27.95 8.24 10.89
CA ILE A 364 -27.41 6.92 10.54
C ILE A 364 -28.55 5.91 10.62
N SER A 365 -28.76 5.19 9.52
CA SER A 365 -29.60 4.00 9.54
C SER A 365 -29.03 2.91 8.63
N GLY A 366 -29.49 1.69 8.82
CA GLY A 366 -29.02 0.58 8.04
C GLY A 366 -29.67 -0.73 8.40
N ILE A 367 -29.13 -1.79 7.80
CA ILE A 367 -29.66 -3.14 7.94
C ILE A 367 -28.54 -4.04 8.46
N TRP A 368 -28.90 -4.88 9.43
CA TRP A 368 -28.09 -5.97 9.91
C TRP A 368 -28.71 -7.31 9.53
N VAL A 369 -27.87 -8.23 9.15
CA VAL A 369 -28.21 -9.63 8.94
C VAL A 369 -27.26 -10.45 9.77
N TRP A 370 -27.78 -11.32 10.63
CA TRP A 370 -26.94 -12.24 11.39
C TRP A 370 -27.58 -13.60 11.58
N ARG A 371 -26.73 -14.54 11.96
CA ARG A 371 -27.11 -15.90 12.25
C ARG A 371 -27.89 -15.96 13.55
N GLY A 372 -29.09 -16.58 13.53
CA GLY A 372 -30.02 -16.68 14.65
C GLY A 372 -31.20 -15.73 14.52
N GLN A 373 -32.18 -15.91 15.38
CA GLN A 373 -33.45 -15.18 15.36
C GLN A 373 -33.54 -14.09 16.47
N GLU A 374 -32.59 -14.05 17.39
CA GLU A 374 -32.55 -13.11 18.49
C GLU A 374 -31.52 -12.00 18.23
N LEU A 375 -31.68 -10.86 18.93
CA LEU A 375 -30.71 -9.78 18.89
C LEU A 375 -29.35 -10.25 19.39
N ALA A 376 -28.31 -10.05 18.60
CA ALA A 376 -26.95 -10.37 18.99
C ALA A 376 -26.33 -9.38 19.96
N PHE A 377 -27.01 -8.24 20.18
CA PHE A 377 -26.65 -7.22 21.16
C PHE A 377 -27.72 -7.15 22.25
N PRO A 378 -27.31 -7.00 23.52
CA PRO A 378 -28.26 -6.81 24.63
C PRO A 378 -28.95 -5.46 24.57
#